data_9b0b6fd31e1dfe860dd30e0fb3865843
#
_entry.id   9b0b6fd31e1dfe860dd30e0fb3865843
#
_cell.length_a   1.000
_cell.length_b   1.000
_cell.length_c   1.000
_cell.angle_alpha   90.00
_cell.angle_beta   90.00
_cell.angle_gamma   90.00
#
_symmetry.space_group_name_H-M   'P 1'
#
loop_
_entity.id
_entity.type
_entity.pdbx_description
1 polymer ?
#
loop_
_entity_poly.entity_id
_entity_poly.type
_entity_poly.pdbx_seq_one_letter_code
_entity_poly.pdbx_strand_id
1 'polypeptide(L)'
;ECVQDMDHENMFWYRQDPGLGLRLIYFSYDVKMKEKGDIPEGYSVSREKKERFSLILESASTNQTSMYLCASSARDNYSYEQYFGPGTMLTVTGEI
;
A
#
# COMPACT_ATOMS: atom_id res chain seq x y z
N GLU A 1 -4.07 -4.64 -5.86
CA GLU A 1 -2.79 -5.21 -6.29
C GLU A 1 -1.95 -4.14 -6.97
N CYS A 2 -0.69 -4.06 -6.60
CA CYS A 2 0.22 -3.09 -7.15
C CYS A 2 1.35 -3.81 -7.87
N VAL A 3 1.65 -3.38 -9.10
CA VAL A 3 2.65 -4.01 -9.94
C VAL A 3 3.63 -2.95 -10.42
N GLN A 4 4.93 -3.24 -10.33
CA GLN A 4 5.96 -2.38 -10.89
C GLN A 4 7.01 -3.24 -11.61
N ASP A 5 7.59 -2.68 -12.65
CA ASP A 5 8.61 -3.36 -13.43
C ASP A 5 9.95 -2.61 -13.39
N MET A 6 10.16 -1.81 -12.35
CA MET A 6 11.36 -0.99 -12.20
C MET A 6 12.43 -1.66 -11.33
N ASP A 7 12.22 -2.91 -10.99
CA ASP A 7 13.16 -3.68 -10.16
C ASP A 7 13.38 -3.06 -8.78
N HIS A 8 12.34 -2.47 -8.23
CA HIS A 8 12.41 -1.84 -6.91
C HIS A 8 12.21 -2.86 -5.80
N GLU A 9 13.09 -2.85 -4.81
CA GLU A 9 12.98 -3.71 -3.65
C GLU A 9 11.87 -3.26 -2.71
N ASN A 10 11.68 -1.97 -2.57
CA ASN A 10 10.73 -1.41 -1.60
C ASN A 10 9.40 -1.12 -2.25
N MET A 11 8.32 -1.54 -1.60
CA MET A 11 6.97 -1.19 -2.03
C MET A 11 6.15 -0.80 -0.82
N PHE A 12 5.21 0.13 -1.02
CA PHE A 12 4.45 0.76 0.05
C PHE A 12 2.99 0.87 -0.34
N TRP A 13 2.10 0.67 0.64
CA TRP A 13 0.68 0.97 0.49
C TRP A 13 0.29 2.10 1.42
N TYR A 14 -0.33 3.12 0.86
CA TYR A 14 -0.84 4.28 1.60
C TYR A 14 -2.33 4.41 1.38
N ARG A 15 -2.99 5.13 2.29
CA ARG A 15 -4.34 5.62 2.02
C ARG A 15 -4.34 7.13 2.20
N GLN A 16 -5.16 7.79 1.39
CA GLN A 16 -5.30 9.25 1.43
C GLN A 16 -6.74 9.60 1.74
N ASP A 17 -6.94 10.30 2.83
CA ASP A 17 -8.25 10.73 3.28
C ASP A 17 -8.30 12.25 3.36
N PRO A 18 -9.47 12.87 3.13
CA PRO A 18 -9.56 14.32 3.18
C PRO A 18 -9.08 14.86 4.53
N GLY A 19 -8.19 15.85 4.48
CA GLY A 19 -7.68 16.50 5.68
C GLY A 19 -6.64 15.76 6.46
N LEU A 20 -6.32 14.52 6.09
CA LEU A 20 -5.37 13.70 6.85
C LEU A 20 -4.07 13.39 6.10
N GLY A 21 -4.04 13.67 4.79
CA GLY A 21 -2.87 13.39 3.98
C GLY A 21 -2.65 11.89 3.78
N LEU A 22 -1.44 11.54 3.37
CA LEU A 22 -1.08 10.15 3.16
C LEU A 22 -0.72 9.49 4.47
N ARG A 23 -1.25 8.29 4.70
CA ARG A 23 -0.91 7.50 5.87
C ARG A 23 -0.47 6.12 5.41
N LEU A 24 0.68 5.66 5.90
CA LEU A 24 1.26 4.39 5.52
C LEU A 24 0.52 3.25 6.21
N ILE A 25 0.11 2.26 5.42
CA ILE A 25 -0.60 1.09 5.94
C ILE A 25 0.38 -0.04 6.19
N TYR A 26 1.08 -0.45 5.15
CA TYR A 26 2.10 -1.50 5.20
C TYR A 26 3.17 -1.22 4.18
N PHE A 27 4.35 -1.78 4.39
CA PHE A 27 5.39 -1.72 3.37
C PHE A 27 6.19 -3.00 3.37
N SER A 28 7.01 -3.17 2.35
CA SER A 28 7.84 -4.35 2.16
C SER A 28 9.16 -3.93 1.56
N TYR A 29 10.27 -4.43 2.12
CA TYR A 29 11.60 -4.14 1.56
C TYR A 29 12.02 -5.18 0.54
N ASP A 30 11.36 -6.33 0.49
CA ASP A 30 11.80 -7.41 -0.38
C ASP A 30 10.70 -8.46 -0.47
N VAL A 31 10.91 -9.46 -1.31
CA VAL A 31 9.98 -10.56 -1.46
C VAL A 31 9.72 -11.24 -0.11
N LYS A 32 8.45 -11.49 0.18
CA LYS A 32 7.97 -12.16 1.39
C LYS A 32 8.24 -11.40 2.69
N MET A 33 8.72 -10.16 2.57
CA MET A 33 8.91 -9.29 3.72
C MET A 33 7.72 -8.35 3.82
N LYS A 34 7.22 -8.15 5.02
CA LYS A 34 6.14 -7.19 5.25
C LYS A 34 6.30 -6.55 6.62
N GLU A 35 6.06 -5.24 6.65
CA GLU A 35 6.21 -4.44 7.85
C GLU A 35 4.98 -3.56 8.03
N LYS A 36 4.54 -3.41 9.26
CA LYS A 36 3.41 -2.55 9.56
C LYS A 36 3.79 -1.10 9.45
N GLY A 37 2.90 -0.31 8.86
CA GLY A 37 3.03 1.13 8.86
C GLY A 37 2.33 1.74 10.06
N ASP A 38 1.79 2.94 9.87
CA ASP A 38 1.14 3.67 10.96
C ASP A 38 -0.27 3.19 11.25
N ILE A 39 -0.96 2.68 10.22
CA ILE A 39 -2.37 2.29 10.36
C ILE A 39 -2.63 0.90 9.74
N PRO A 40 -2.01 -0.15 10.25
CA PRO A 40 -2.15 -1.47 9.64
C PRO A 40 -3.43 -2.21 10.03
N GLU A 41 -4.19 -1.72 10.99
CA GLU A 41 -5.36 -2.42 11.51
C GLU A 41 -6.42 -2.62 10.43
N GLY A 42 -6.89 -3.86 10.30
CA GLY A 42 -7.90 -4.21 9.31
C GLY A 42 -7.34 -4.53 7.93
N TYR A 43 -6.01 -4.52 7.78
CA TYR A 43 -5.34 -4.79 6.52
C TYR A 43 -4.29 -5.86 6.68
N SER A 44 -3.98 -6.52 5.58
CA SER A 44 -2.80 -7.36 5.48
C SER A 44 -2.24 -7.20 4.07
N VAL A 45 -1.03 -7.68 3.87
CA VAL A 45 -0.37 -7.55 2.57
C VAL A 45 0.32 -8.86 2.22
N SER A 46 0.64 -8.99 0.93
CA SER A 46 1.35 -10.15 0.41
C SER A 46 2.37 -9.68 -0.62
N ARG A 47 3.61 -10.13 -0.50
CA ARG A 47 4.69 -9.83 -1.45
C ARG A 47 5.30 -11.13 -1.92
N GLU A 48 4.59 -11.82 -2.81
CA GLU A 48 5.05 -13.12 -3.31
C GLU A 48 6.08 -12.97 -4.42
N LYS A 49 6.04 -11.84 -5.13
CA LYS A 49 6.98 -11.52 -6.19
C LYS A 49 7.50 -10.11 -5.98
N LYS A 50 8.73 -9.86 -6.45
CA LYS A 50 9.35 -8.56 -6.28
C LYS A 50 8.53 -7.44 -6.91
N GLU A 51 7.94 -7.70 -8.06
CA GLU A 51 7.20 -6.70 -8.82
C GLU A 51 5.75 -6.56 -8.39
N ARG A 52 5.28 -7.33 -7.40
CA ARG A 52 3.86 -7.36 -7.06
C ARG A 52 3.64 -7.30 -5.55
N PHE A 53 2.83 -6.35 -5.11
CA PHE A 53 2.53 -6.15 -3.70
C PHE A 53 1.01 -5.97 -3.57
N SER A 54 0.37 -6.88 -2.86
CA SER A 54 -1.08 -6.91 -2.75
C SER A 54 -1.53 -6.41 -1.38
N LEU A 55 -2.56 -5.56 -1.37
CA LEU A 55 -3.21 -5.11 -0.14
C LEU A 55 -4.52 -5.86 0.01
N ILE A 56 -4.74 -6.40 1.20
CA ILE A 56 -5.92 -7.19 1.51
C ILE A 56 -6.69 -6.51 2.63
N LEU A 57 -7.98 -6.29 2.42
CA LEU A 57 -8.86 -5.79 3.46
C LEU A 57 -9.44 -6.99 4.17
N GLU A 58 -9.01 -7.21 5.40
CA GLU A 58 -9.34 -8.45 6.12
C GLU A 58 -10.80 -8.50 6.54
N SER A 59 -11.35 -7.33 6.85
CA SER A 59 -12.74 -7.26 7.29
C SER A 59 -13.30 -5.95 6.75
N ALA A 60 -13.96 -6.03 5.59
CA ALA A 60 -14.46 -4.82 4.94
C ALA A 60 -15.39 -4.06 5.87
N SER A 61 -15.09 -2.78 6.07
CA SER A 61 -15.92 -1.90 6.88
C SER A 61 -15.95 -0.52 6.21
N THR A 62 -16.98 0.25 6.52
CA THR A 62 -17.19 1.54 5.86
C THR A 62 -16.04 2.51 6.09
N ASN A 63 -15.31 2.38 7.20
CA ASN A 63 -14.17 3.26 7.45
C ASN A 63 -12.95 2.93 6.59
N GLN A 64 -13.01 1.89 5.77
CA GLN A 64 -11.97 1.57 4.80
C GLN A 64 -12.22 2.21 3.44
N THR A 65 -13.32 2.94 3.29
CA THR A 65 -13.56 3.73 2.07
C THR A 65 -12.51 4.82 2.01
N SER A 66 -11.69 4.81 0.97
CA SER A 66 -10.58 5.76 0.85
C SER A 66 -9.96 5.66 -0.54
N MET A 67 -9.02 6.56 -0.80
CA MET A 67 -8.16 6.48 -1.97
C MET A 67 -6.89 5.74 -1.54
N TYR A 68 -6.58 4.65 -2.21
CA TYR A 68 -5.41 3.84 -1.92
C TYR A 68 -4.33 4.08 -2.95
N LEU A 69 -3.11 4.26 -2.49
CA LEU A 69 -1.97 4.52 -3.37
C LEU A 69 -0.83 3.57 -3.04
N CYS A 70 -0.23 3.06 -4.09
CA CYS A 70 0.93 2.20 -4.00
C CYS A 70 2.14 2.97 -4.49
N ALA A 71 3.27 2.80 -3.81
CA ALA A 71 4.53 3.40 -4.22
C ALA A 71 5.63 2.37 -4.18
N SER A 72 6.71 2.65 -4.90
CA SER A 72 7.91 1.80 -4.86
C SER A 72 9.15 2.66 -4.91
N SER A 73 10.27 2.13 -4.42
CA SER A 73 11.54 2.82 -4.47
C SER A 73 12.68 1.81 -4.52
N ALA A 74 13.83 2.24 -5.04
CA ALA A 74 15.02 1.41 -5.06
C ALA A 74 15.66 1.40 -3.67
N ARG A 75 16.22 0.26 -3.28
CA ARG A 75 16.81 0.09 -1.96
C ARG A 75 17.97 1.05 -1.72
N ASP A 76 18.80 1.24 -2.73
CA ASP A 76 20.02 2.01 -2.60
C ASP A 76 19.86 3.48 -2.94
N ASN A 77 18.65 3.95 -3.00
CA ASN A 77 18.36 5.30 -3.43
C ASN A 77 18.38 6.24 -2.23
N TYR A 78 19.47 6.98 -2.09
CA TYR A 78 19.61 7.93 -0.99
C TYR A 78 18.65 9.12 -1.10
N SER A 79 18.09 9.35 -2.26
CA SER A 79 17.14 10.43 -2.44
C SER A 79 15.74 10.06 -1.95
N TYR A 80 15.53 8.81 -1.61
CA TYR A 80 14.23 8.30 -1.16
C TYR A 80 13.10 8.59 -2.14
N GLU A 81 13.45 8.63 -3.42
CA GLU A 81 12.47 8.90 -4.44
C GLU A 81 11.50 7.74 -4.57
N GLN A 82 10.23 8.02 -4.35
CA GLN A 82 9.18 7.02 -4.48
C GLN A 82 8.41 7.28 -5.76
N TYR A 83 8.07 6.19 -6.44
CA TYR A 83 7.29 6.26 -7.68
C TYR A 83 5.90 5.76 -7.35
N PHE A 84 4.92 6.62 -7.50
CA PHE A 84 3.53 6.30 -7.17
C PHE A 84 2.77 5.85 -8.39
N GLY A 85 1.97 4.79 -8.22
CA GLY A 85 1.03 4.38 -9.24
C GLY A 85 -0.23 5.25 -9.18
N PRO A 86 -1.16 5.04 -10.11
CA PRO A 86 -2.45 5.72 -10.07
C PRO A 86 -3.21 5.27 -8.83
N GLY A 87 -3.90 6.22 -8.20
CA GLY A 87 -4.69 5.92 -7.03
C GLY A 87 -5.91 5.09 -7.36
N THR A 88 -6.34 4.27 -6.42
CA THR A 88 -7.54 3.45 -6.56
C THR A 88 -8.54 3.87 -5.50
N MET A 89 -9.68 4.37 -5.94
CA MET A 89 -10.75 4.73 -5.01
C MET A 89 -11.55 3.48 -4.69
N LEU A 90 -11.58 3.13 -3.42
CA LEU A 90 -12.34 1.98 -2.94
C LEU A 90 -13.46 2.47 -2.02
N THR A 91 -14.68 2.06 -2.34
CA THR A 91 -15.84 2.40 -1.54
C THR A 91 -16.38 1.14 -0.90
N VAL A 92 -16.49 1.14 0.42
CA VAL A 92 -17.09 0.05 1.15
C VAL A 92 -18.40 0.55 1.71
N THR A 93 -19.50 -0.05 1.26
CA THR A 93 -20.82 0.33 1.73
C THR A 93 -21.28 -0.64 2.79
N GLY A 94 -21.99 -0.12 3.78
CA GLY A 94 -22.54 -0.96 4.82
C GLY A 94 -23.69 -1.80 4.28
N GLU A 95 -23.77 -3.02 4.75
CA GLU A 95 -24.89 -3.91 4.42
C GLU A 95 -25.87 -3.94 5.57
N ILE A 96 -27.11 -3.92 5.24
CA ILE A 96 -28.17 -3.91 6.26
C ILE A 96 -28.92 -5.23 6.25
#